data_d83902e6878c411936766b34470298ca
#
_entry.id   d83902e6878c411936766b34470298ca
#
_cell.length_a   1.000
_cell.length_b   1.000
_cell.length_c   1.000
_cell.angle_alpha   90.00
_cell.angle_beta   90.00
_cell.angle_gamma   90.00
#
_symmetry.space_group_name_H-M   'P 1'
#
loop_
_entity.id
_entity.type
_entity.pdbx_description
1 polymer ?
#
loop_
_entity_poly.entity_id
_entity_poly.type
_entity_poly.pdbx_seq_one_letter_code
_entity_poly.pdbx_strand_id
1 'polypeptide(L)'
;MIDQAYSDPTQSWEPTIRQYIADPYALVVLKSLQGLASKQFHTVGSNKVDAVVTTVEGSGDGAKVNIEACVDSSGGDLLDVNGKSVKAPLPVGPRIKQSGNVYKYADKDGGWLLSEVNVPNPYEPC
;
A
#
# COMPACT_ATOMS: atom_id res chain seq x y z
N MET A 1 -5.16 0.13 8.01
CA MET A 1 -5.45 -1.25 7.53
C MET A 1 -4.20 -1.94 7.03
N ILE A 2 -3.49 -1.40 6.03
CA ILE A 2 -2.25 -2.03 5.53
C ILE A 2 -1.17 -2.10 6.61
N ASP A 3 -0.98 -1.04 7.39
CA ASP A 3 -0.02 -1.05 8.51
C ASP A 3 -0.33 -2.14 9.53
N GLN A 4 -1.61 -2.38 9.81
CA GLN A 4 -2.03 -3.46 10.70
C GLN A 4 -1.67 -4.84 10.14
N ALA A 5 -1.90 -5.05 8.83
CA ALA A 5 -1.56 -6.30 8.18
C ALA A 5 -0.04 -6.56 8.21
N TYR A 6 0.77 -5.57 7.90
CA TYR A 6 2.22 -5.70 7.94
C TYR A 6 2.78 -5.84 9.36
N SER A 7 2.07 -5.35 10.39
CA SER A 7 2.47 -5.55 11.78
C SER A 7 2.24 -6.98 12.28
N ASP A 8 1.33 -7.72 11.63
CA ASP A 8 1.05 -9.12 11.95
C ASP A 8 0.77 -9.92 10.67
N PRO A 9 1.80 -10.17 9.84
CA PRO A 9 1.62 -10.77 8.52
C PRO A 9 1.24 -12.25 8.55
N THR A 10 1.26 -12.91 9.71
CA THR A 10 0.88 -14.32 9.84
C THR A 10 -0.63 -14.55 9.89
N GLN A 11 -1.44 -13.51 10.13
CA GLN A 11 -2.89 -13.61 10.13
C GLN A 11 -3.44 -13.67 8.70
N SER A 12 -4.68 -14.13 8.57
CA SER A 12 -5.40 -14.15 7.29
C SER A 12 -6.01 -12.78 7.00
N TRP A 13 -5.30 -11.97 6.20
CA TRP A 13 -5.73 -10.61 5.86
C TRP A 13 -6.49 -10.49 4.55
N GLU A 14 -6.55 -11.56 3.75
CA GLU A 14 -7.12 -11.50 2.40
C GLU A 14 -8.56 -10.95 2.38
N PRO A 15 -9.50 -11.41 3.23
CA PRO A 15 -10.85 -10.88 3.20
C PRO A 15 -10.92 -9.38 3.52
N THR A 16 -10.14 -8.93 4.49
CA THR A 16 -10.09 -7.52 4.89
C THR A 16 -9.46 -6.65 3.79
N ILE A 17 -8.35 -7.10 3.22
CA ILE A 17 -7.65 -6.37 2.15
C ILE A 17 -8.58 -6.20 0.95
N ARG A 18 -9.29 -7.26 0.54
CA ARG A 18 -10.16 -7.21 -0.64
C ARG A 18 -11.42 -6.37 -0.47
N GLN A 19 -11.72 -5.93 0.75
CA GLN A 19 -12.77 -4.93 0.98
C GLN A 19 -12.40 -3.53 0.48
N TYR A 20 -11.10 -3.22 0.42
CA TYR A 20 -10.60 -1.87 0.11
C TYR A 20 -9.68 -1.83 -1.10
N ILE A 21 -9.12 -2.97 -1.50
CA ILE A 21 -8.08 -3.08 -2.52
C ILE A 21 -8.49 -4.17 -3.52
N ALA A 22 -8.42 -3.83 -4.80
CA ALA A 22 -8.67 -4.75 -5.92
C ALA A 22 -7.36 -5.20 -6.56
N ASP A 23 -7.45 -6.25 -7.39
CA ASP A 23 -6.32 -6.68 -8.22
C ASP A 23 -6.01 -5.63 -9.30
N PRO A 24 -4.77 -5.51 -9.73
CA PRO A 24 -3.62 -6.32 -9.35
C PRO A 24 -2.98 -5.97 -8.01
N TYR A 25 -3.30 -4.82 -7.42
CA TYR A 25 -2.61 -4.37 -6.19
C TYR A 25 -2.87 -5.28 -4.99
N ALA A 26 -4.07 -5.84 -4.86
CA ALA A 26 -4.37 -6.80 -3.79
C ALA A 26 -3.42 -8.00 -3.81
N LEU A 27 -3.11 -8.54 -4.99
CA LEU A 27 -2.15 -9.63 -5.12
C LEU A 27 -0.73 -9.21 -4.72
N VAL A 28 -0.32 -7.99 -5.04
CA VAL A 28 0.99 -7.46 -4.64
C VAL A 28 1.09 -7.39 -3.12
N VAL A 29 0.06 -6.85 -2.46
CA VAL A 29 0.02 -6.75 -0.99
C VAL A 29 0.04 -8.14 -0.35
N LEU A 30 -0.77 -9.06 -0.84
CA LEU A 30 -0.85 -10.43 -0.29
C LEU A 30 0.47 -11.18 -0.45
N LYS A 31 1.15 -11.04 -1.58
CA LYS A 31 2.49 -11.62 -1.78
C LYS A 31 3.52 -11.02 -0.83
N SER A 32 3.46 -9.71 -0.60
CA SER A 32 4.35 -9.04 0.34
C SER A 32 4.14 -9.57 1.77
N LEU A 33 2.88 -9.76 2.17
CA LEU A 33 2.56 -10.34 3.48
C LEU A 33 3.09 -11.77 3.63
N GLN A 34 2.94 -12.60 2.60
CA GLN A 34 3.51 -13.96 2.59
C GLN A 34 5.03 -13.94 2.72
N GLY A 35 5.70 -13.02 2.02
CA GLY A 35 7.14 -12.86 2.11
C GLY A 35 7.61 -12.48 3.51
N LEU A 36 6.92 -11.53 4.14
CA LEU A 36 7.22 -11.13 5.52
C LEU A 36 6.98 -12.29 6.50
N ALA A 37 5.86 -12.98 6.38
CA ALA A 37 5.55 -14.13 7.24
C ALA A 37 6.61 -15.23 7.13
N SER A 38 7.06 -15.55 5.92
CA SER A 38 8.06 -16.60 5.70
C SER A 38 9.44 -16.23 6.26
N LYS A 39 9.78 -14.94 6.29
CA LYS A 39 11.04 -14.44 6.89
C LYS A 39 10.91 -14.15 8.37
N GLN A 40 9.71 -14.25 8.94
CA GLN A 40 9.40 -13.84 10.31
C GLN A 40 9.69 -12.35 10.56
N PHE A 41 9.48 -11.53 9.54
CA PHE A 41 9.57 -10.08 9.65
C PHE A 41 8.19 -9.48 9.92
N HIS A 42 8.17 -8.35 10.61
CA HIS A 42 6.95 -7.55 10.80
C HIS A 42 7.31 -6.08 10.89
N THR A 43 6.33 -5.21 10.62
CA THR A 43 6.53 -3.77 10.74
C THR A 43 6.03 -3.27 12.09
N VAL A 44 6.61 -2.15 12.53
CA VAL A 44 6.13 -1.35 13.66
C VAL A 44 6.04 0.10 13.22
N GLY A 45 5.18 0.88 13.91
CA GLY A 45 4.90 2.25 13.50
C GLY A 45 4.06 2.31 12.23
N SER A 46 4.00 3.48 11.61
CA SER A 46 3.24 3.68 10.38
C SER A 46 3.91 4.67 9.45
N ASN A 47 3.66 4.47 8.15
CA ASN A 47 4.01 5.44 7.12
C ASN A 47 2.97 6.56 7.12
N LYS A 48 3.43 7.77 6.82
CA LYS A 48 2.55 8.92 6.62
C LYS A 48 2.30 9.08 5.12
N VAL A 49 1.02 9.19 4.75
CA VAL A 49 0.62 9.33 3.34
C VAL A 49 -0.13 10.63 3.16
N ASP A 50 0.40 11.50 2.30
CA ASP A 50 -0.29 12.69 1.83
C ASP A 50 -0.69 12.46 0.37
N ALA A 51 -2.00 12.32 0.11
CA ALA A 51 -2.52 12.00 -1.21
C ALA A 51 -3.47 13.07 -1.72
N VAL A 52 -3.43 13.33 -3.02
CA VAL A 52 -4.33 14.24 -3.71
C VAL A 52 -4.91 13.57 -4.94
N VAL A 53 -6.17 13.88 -5.25
CA VAL A 53 -6.80 13.47 -6.51
C VAL A 53 -6.30 14.39 -7.61
N THR A 54 -5.79 13.81 -8.69
CA THR A 54 -5.29 14.57 -9.84
C THR A 54 -6.30 14.61 -10.97
N THR A 55 -7.00 13.51 -11.25
CA THR A 55 -8.03 13.45 -12.29
C THR A 55 -9.15 12.50 -11.88
N VAL A 56 -10.34 12.75 -12.41
CA VAL A 56 -11.49 11.86 -12.32
C VAL A 56 -11.96 11.58 -13.73
N GLU A 57 -12.07 10.31 -14.11
CA GLU A 57 -12.45 9.88 -15.45
C GLU A 57 -13.72 9.03 -15.40
N GLY A 58 -14.73 9.41 -16.21
CA GLY A 58 -16.00 8.70 -16.28
C GLY A 58 -16.92 8.98 -15.08
N SER A 59 -18.05 8.28 -15.05
CA SER A 59 -19.06 8.35 -14.01
C SER A 59 -19.74 7.00 -13.84
N GLY A 60 -20.34 6.77 -12.66
CA GLY A 60 -20.97 5.48 -12.38
C GLY A 60 -19.96 4.34 -12.27
N ASP A 61 -20.40 3.12 -12.57
CA ASP A 61 -19.56 1.94 -12.52
C ASP A 61 -18.43 2.02 -13.56
N GLY A 62 -17.23 1.64 -13.15
CA GLY A 62 -16.04 1.75 -14.00
C GLY A 62 -15.40 3.15 -14.00
N ALA A 63 -15.94 4.11 -13.26
CA ALA A 63 -15.29 5.40 -13.08
C ALA A 63 -13.92 5.21 -12.41
N LYS A 64 -12.96 6.04 -12.79
CA LYS A 64 -11.57 5.96 -12.36
C LYS A 64 -11.13 7.27 -11.74
N VAL A 65 -10.48 7.19 -10.59
CA VAL A 65 -9.84 8.33 -9.93
C VAL A 65 -8.34 8.09 -9.90
N ASN A 66 -7.58 9.06 -10.41
CA ASN A 66 -6.12 9.03 -10.32
C ASN A 66 -5.68 9.85 -9.11
N ILE A 67 -4.77 9.29 -8.34
CA ILE A 67 -4.20 9.93 -7.15
C ILE A 67 -2.68 10.01 -7.27
N GLU A 68 -2.12 11.07 -6.70
CA GLU A 68 -0.69 11.20 -6.45
C GLU A 68 -0.47 11.31 -4.94
N ALA A 69 0.57 10.67 -4.45
CA ALA A 69 0.87 10.65 -3.04
C ALA A 69 2.35 10.90 -2.76
N CYS A 70 2.61 11.49 -1.62
CA CYS A 70 3.91 11.47 -0.99
C CYS A 70 3.83 10.51 0.20
N VAL A 71 4.66 9.48 0.18
CA VAL A 71 4.73 8.49 1.25
C VAL A 71 6.00 8.70 2.05
N ASP A 72 5.83 8.98 3.33
CA ASP A 72 6.95 9.18 4.27
C ASP A 72 7.07 7.93 5.16
N SER A 73 8.14 7.20 4.98
CA SER A 73 8.42 5.95 5.71
C SER A 73 9.25 6.14 6.98
N SER A 74 9.57 7.39 7.36
CA SER A 74 10.42 7.66 8.54
C SER A 74 9.80 7.19 9.85
N GLY A 75 8.47 7.15 9.93
CA GLY A 75 7.74 6.72 11.14
C GLY A 75 7.57 5.22 11.30
N GLY A 76 8.01 4.43 10.34
CA GLY A 76 7.90 2.97 10.35
C GLY A 76 9.26 2.27 10.39
N ASP A 77 9.28 1.06 10.90
CA ASP A 77 10.46 0.20 10.90
C ASP A 77 10.06 -1.22 10.54
N LEU A 78 11.02 -1.99 10.05
CA LEU A 78 10.88 -3.40 9.74
C LEU A 78 11.79 -4.18 10.68
N LEU A 79 11.20 -5.10 11.44
CA LEU A 79 11.91 -5.87 12.46
C LEU A 79 11.96 -7.35 12.10
N ASP A 80 13.05 -8.01 12.46
CA ASP A 80 13.15 -9.46 12.40
C ASP A 80 12.50 -10.12 13.63
N VAL A 81 12.59 -11.45 13.71
CA VAL A 81 12.01 -12.23 14.82
C VAL A 81 12.61 -11.86 16.19
N ASN A 82 13.82 -11.33 16.22
CA ASN A 82 14.51 -10.90 17.45
C ASN A 82 14.26 -9.43 17.79
N GLY A 83 13.43 -8.73 17.02
CA GLY A 83 13.14 -7.31 17.21
C GLY A 83 14.23 -6.38 16.67
N LYS A 84 15.16 -6.88 15.87
CA LYS A 84 16.21 -6.09 15.25
C LYS A 84 15.72 -5.46 13.95
N SER A 85 16.03 -4.19 13.74
CA SER A 85 15.71 -3.49 12.48
C SER A 85 16.47 -4.10 11.30
N VAL A 86 15.71 -4.41 10.24
CA VAL A 86 16.24 -4.87 8.96
C VAL A 86 15.85 -3.93 7.82
N LYS A 87 15.32 -2.75 8.16
CA LYS A 87 14.92 -1.74 7.19
C LYS A 87 16.14 -1.16 6.49
N ALA A 88 16.10 -1.17 5.16
CA ALA A 88 17.10 -0.50 4.34
C ALA A 88 16.65 0.94 4.04
N PRO A 89 17.57 1.93 4.11
CA PRO A 89 17.23 3.30 3.72
C PRO A 89 16.99 3.39 2.21
N LEU A 90 16.05 4.26 1.81
CA LEU A 90 15.81 4.54 0.40
C LEU A 90 16.91 5.48 -0.14
N PRO A 91 17.34 5.31 -1.41
CA PRO A 91 18.42 6.10 -1.98
C PRO A 91 18.17 7.62 -1.99
N VAL A 92 16.89 8.02 -2.09
CA VAL A 92 16.47 9.42 -2.20
C VAL A 92 15.89 9.96 -0.88
N GLY A 93 16.05 9.24 0.23
CA GLY A 93 15.48 9.59 1.52
C GLY A 93 14.11 8.93 1.78
N PRO A 94 13.50 9.20 2.96
CA PRO A 94 12.31 8.46 3.39
C PRO A 94 11.01 8.91 2.72
N ARG A 95 11.00 10.04 2.00
CA ARG A 95 9.80 10.59 1.36
C ARG A 95 9.87 10.36 -0.14
N ILE A 96 9.00 9.53 -0.66
CA ILE A 96 8.97 9.19 -2.09
C ILE A 96 7.59 9.44 -2.69
N LYS A 97 7.59 9.76 -3.99
CA LYS A 97 6.37 9.88 -4.79
C LYS A 97 5.83 8.51 -5.14
N GLN A 98 4.50 8.40 -5.06
CA GLN A 98 3.76 7.26 -5.58
C GLN A 98 2.51 7.77 -6.30
N SER A 99 1.95 6.96 -7.18
CA SER A 99 0.67 7.23 -7.82
C SER A 99 -0.21 5.99 -7.74
N GLY A 100 -1.51 6.19 -7.89
CA GLY A 100 -2.44 5.07 -7.83
C GLY A 100 -3.73 5.37 -8.57
N ASN A 101 -4.49 4.30 -8.79
CA ASN A 101 -5.80 4.36 -9.43
C ASN A 101 -6.84 3.68 -8.55
N VAL A 102 -7.95 4.38 -8.33
CA VAL A 102 -9.12 3.88 -7.61
C VAL A 102 -10.26 3.78 -8.62
N TYR A 103 -10.88 2.60 -8.68
CA TYR A 103 -12.00 2.34 -9.58
C TYR A 103 -13.27 2.09 -8.79
N LYS A 104 -14.42 2.46 -9.39
CA LYS A 104 -15.72 2.10 -8.87
C LYS A 104 -16.18 0.77 -9.46
N TYR A 105 -16.51 -0.18 -8.57
CA TYR A 105 -16.98 -1.52 -8.93
C TYR A 105 -18.46 -1.69 -8.61
N ALA A 106 -19.23 -2.20 -9.57
CA ALA A 106 -20.69 -2.34 -9.46
C ALA A 106 -21.15 -3.26 -8.34
N ASP A 107 -20.35 -4.27 -8.01
CA ASP A 107 -20.68 -5.33 -7.07
C ASP A 107 -20.25 -5.02 -5.62
N LYS A 108 -19.78 -3.81 -5.35
CA LYS A 108 -19.30 -3.40 -4.03
C LYS A 108 -20.11 -2.23 -3.48
N ASP A 109 -20.55 -2.33 -2.24
CA ASP A 109 -21.15 -1.22 -1.50
C ASP A 109 -20.16 -0.07 -1.33
N GLY A 110 -20.57 1.13 -1.77
CA GLY A 110 -19.66 2.27 -1.83
C GLY A 110 -18.65 2.21 -2.96
N GLY A 111 -18.43 1.05 -3.49
CA GLY A 111 -17.88 0.70 -4.78
C GLY A 111 -16.44 1.05 -5.11
N TRP A 112 -15.75 1.85 -4.34
CA TRP A 112 -14.42 2.36 -4.67
C TRP A 112 -13.31 1.49 -4.09
N LEU A 113 -12.46 0.92 -4.95
CA LEU A 113 -11.31 0.11 -4.54
C LEU A 113 -10.03 0.61 -5.19
N LEU A 114 -8.95 0.66 -4.41
CA LEU A 114 -7.60 0.93 -4.91
C LEU A 114 -7.11 -0.30 -5.69
N SER A 115 -6.84 -0.12 -6.97
CA SER A 115 -6.52 -1.21 -7.89
C SER A 115 -5.05 -1.25 -8.30
N GLU A 116 -4.42 -0.07 -8.42
CA GLU A 116 -3.04 0.05 -8.86
C GLU A 116 -2.28 1.05 -8.00
N VAL A 117 -1.05 0.71 -7.68
CA VAL A 117 -0.08 1.63 -7.06
C VAL A 117 1.21 1.53 -7.86
N ASN A 118 1.71 2.69 -8.31
CA ASN A 118 2.94 2.79 -9.06
C ASN A 118 3.96 3.58 -8.26
N VAL A 119 5.16 3.01 -8.15
CA VAL A 119 6.31 3.66 -7.54
C VAL A 119 7.33 3.90 -8.64
N PRO A 120 7.75 5.16 -8.86
CA PRO A 120 8.76 5.46 -9.87
C PRO A 120 10.04 4.63 -9.67
N ASN A 121 10.61 4.16 -10.77
CA ASN A 121 11.90 3.45 -10.78
C ASN A 121 12.83 4.14 -11.77
N PRO A 122 13.88 4.86 -11.31
CA PRO A 122 14.30 5.00 -9.89
C PRO A 122 13.33 5.79 -9.04
N TYR A 123 13.45 5.67 -7.72
CA TYR A 123 12.61 6.40 -6.77
C TYR A 123 12.74 7.90 -6.98
N GLU A 124 11.61 8.61 -6.83
CA GLU A 124 11.57 10.07 -6.91
C GLU A 124 11.20 10.65 -5.54
N PRO A 125 11.97 11.62 -5.02
CA PRO A 125 11.61 12.30 -3.78
C PRO A 125 10.42 13.24 -3.99
N CYS A 126 9.69 13.46 -2.91
CA CYS A 126 8.59 14.44 -2.94
C CYS A 126 9.09 15.88 -2.98
#